data_b5432019150f13284586ad8fde243974
#
_entry.id   b5432019150f13284586ad8fde243974
#
_cell.length_a   1.000
_cell.length_b   1.000
_cell.length_c   1.000
_cell.angle_alpha   90.00
_cell.angle_beta   90.00
_cell.angle_gamma   90.00
#
_symmetry.space_group_name_H-M   'P 1'
#
loop_
_entity.id
_entity.type
_entity.pdbx_description
1 polymer ?
#
loop_
_entity_poly.entity_id
_entity_poly.type
_entity_poly.pdbx_seq_one_letter_code
_entity_poly.pdbx_strand_id
1 'polypeptide(L)'
;RILNDLATGRFVDRPQPGSYRLGMRLLELGNLVKGRLNVRDAALAPMRELHKLIQQPVNLSMRQGDEIVYIERAYSERSGMQVVRAIGGRAPLHLTSVGKLFLAADDPQRLRAYATRTGLAGHTKNSLTQLPMLERELSKVRQHGTAHDNEELELGVRCMAAGIYDDQGKLVAGLSISAPASRLEEEWLPKLQATAGEISGTLGYRPDQTQR
;
A
#
# COMPACT_ATOMS: atom_id res chain seq x y z
N ARG A 1 -3.41 -11.93 -33.21
CA ARG A 1 -2.65 -10.72 -33.49
C ARG A 1 -1.96 -10.18 -32.23
N ILE A 2 -2.68 -9.81 -31.17
CA ILE A 2 -2.11 -9.24 -29.93
C ILE A 2 -1.03 -10.14 -29.29
N LEU A 3 -1.27 -11.46 -29.17
CA LEU A 3 -0.30 -12.38 -28.59
C LEU A 3 0.98 -12.50 -29.43
N ASN A 4 0.88 -12.36 -30.75
CA ASN A 4 2.07 -12.34 -31.63
C ASN A 4 2.88 -11.06 -31.42
N ASP A 5 2.22 -9.91 -31.33
CA ASP A 5 2.87 -8.62 -31.10
C ASP A 5 3.59 -8.63 -29.73
N LEU A 6 2.96 -9.19 -28.70
CA LEU A 6 3.55 -9.37 -27.38
C LEU A 6 4.74 -10.36 -27.38
N ALA A 7 4.66 -11.41 -28.18
CA ALA A 7 5.76 -12.38 -28.34
C ALA A 7 6.94 -11.75 -29.09
N THR A 8 6.68 -10.98 -30.15
CA THR A 8 7.71 -10.21 -30.87
C THR A 8 8.42 -9.22 -29.95
N GLY A 9 7.66 -8.56 -29.07
CA GLY A 9 8.20 -7.65 -28.05
C GLY A 9 8.86 -8.33 -26.86
N ARG A 10 8.94 -9.67 -26.80
CA ARG A 10 9.45 -10.50 -25.70
C ARG A 10 8.70 -10.31 -24.36
N PHE A 11 7.50 -9.76 -24.41
CA PHE A 11 6.62 -9.66 -23.21
C PHE A 11 6.01 -11.01 -22.86
N VAL A 12 5.91 -11.89 -23.85
CA VAL A 12 5.39 -13.25 -23.73
C VAL A 12 6.33 -14.20 -24.50
N ASP A 13 6.67 -15.34 -23.89
CA ASP A 13 7.37 -16.44 -24.53
C ASP A 13 6.38 -17.51 -25.01
N ARG A 14 6.72 -18.21 -26.08
CA ARG A 14 5.99 -19.36 -26.63
C ARG A 14 6.79 -20.64 -26.43
N PRO A 15 6.71 -21.31 -25.27
CA PRO A 15 7.48 -22.55 -25.07
C PRO A 15 6.99 -23.70 -25.92
N GLN A 16 5.70 -23.72 -26.30
CA GLN A 16 5.08 -24.74 -27.17
C GLN A 16 3.91 -24.11 -27.95
N PRO A 17 3.49 -24.69 -29.09
CA PRO A 17 2.30 -24.25 -29.81
C PRO A 17 1.07 -24.17 -28.89
N GLY A 18 0.40 -23.02 -28.86
CA GLY A 18 -0.79 -22.77 -28.01
C GLY A 18 -0.51 -22.45 -26.55
N SER A 19 0.75 -22.53 -26.07
CA SER A 19 1.16 -22.19 -24.72
C SER A 19 1.87 -20.84 -24.69
N TYR A 20 1.56 -20.02 -23.69
CA TYR A 20 2.18 -18.71 -23.45
C TYR A 20 2.59 -18.59 -22.00
N ARG A 21 3.74 -17.97 -21.75
CA ARG A 21 4.20 -17.57 -20.42
C ARG A 21 4.74 -16.14 -20.46
N LEU A 22 4.86 -15.49 -19.30
CA LEU A 22 5.46 -14.16 -19.20
C LEU A 22 6.92 -14.19 -19.66
N GLY A 23 7.30 -13.26 -20.52
CA GLY A 23 8.66 -13.15 -21.07
C GLY A 23 9.61 -12.41 -20.14
N MET A 24 10.92 -12.68 -20.30
CA MET A 24 11.99 -12.07 -19.51
C MET A 24 12.05 -10.54 -19.63
N ARG A 25 11.53 -9.96 -20.71
CA ARG A 25 11.48 -8.51 -20.88
C ARG A 25 10.66 -7.80 -19.80
N LEU A 26 9.65 -8.46 -19.25
CA LEU A 26 8.89 -7.92 -18.10
C LEU A 26 9.76 -7.78 -16.86
N LEU A 27 10.71 -8.72 -16.63
CA LEU A 27 11.66 -8.60 -15.53
C LEU A 27 12.64 -7.45 -15.77
N GLU A 28 13.15 -7.28 -17.00
CA GLU A 28 14.04 -6.17 -17.38
C GLU A 28 13.34 -4.81 -17.12
N LEU A 29 12.11 -4.66 -17.62
CA LEU A 29 11.32 -3.45 -17.42
C LEU A 29 10.96 -3.24 -15.95
N GLY A 30 10.63 -4.31 -15.24
CA GLY A 30 10.38 -4.28 -13.80
C GLY A 30 11.60 -3.77 -13.01
N ASN A 31 12.80 -4.18 -13.38
CA ASN A 31 14.04 -3.70 -12.76
C ASN A 31 14.31 -2.21 -13.04
N LEU A 32 13.99 -1.71 -14.24
CA LEU A 32 14.09 -0.28 -14.53
C LEU A 32 13.10 0.55 -13.71
N VAL A 33 11.90 0.04 -13.49
CA VAL A 33 10.91 0.66 -12.58
C VAL A 33 11.42 0.61 -11.13
N LYS A 34 11.98 -0.54 -10.69
CA LYS A 34 12.57 -0.68 -9.35
C LYS A 34 13.68 0.33 -9.09
N GLY A 35 14.55 0.61 -10.07
CA GLY A 35 15.63 1.58 -9.95
C GLY A 35 15.18 3.03 -9.74
N ARG A 36 13.90 3.32 -10.00
CA ARG A 36 13.28 4.63 -9.74
C ARG A 36 12.57 4.72 -8.38
N LEU A 37 12.44 3.61 -7.67
CA LEU A 37 11.72 3.55 -6.40
C LEU A 37 12.69 3.70 -5.23
N ASN A 38 13.24 4.90 -5.01
CA ASN A 38 14.08 5.20 -3.85
C ASN A 38 13.38 4.85 -2.52
N VAL A 39 12.04 4.99 -2.45
CA VAL A 39 11.27 4.64 -1.26
C VAL A 39 11.36 3.16 -0.92
N ARG A 40 11.39 2.27 -1.92
CA ARG A 40 11.52 0.83 -1.67
C ARG A 40 12.86 0.49 -1.02
N ASP A 41 13.95 1.03 -1.56
CA ASP A 41 15.29 0.76 -1.04
C ASP A 41 15.47 1.32 0.37
N ALA A 42 14.94 2.52 0.64
CA ALA A 42 14.93 3.13 1.98
C ALA A 42 14.10 2.31 3.00
N ALA A 43 13.07 1.59 2.54
CA ALA A 43 12.15 0.86 3.41
C ALA A 43 12.61 -0.57 3.75
N LEU A 44 13.46 -1.19 2.94
CA LEU A 44 13.79 -2.62 3.05
C LEU A 44 14.31 -3.03 4.45
N ALA A 45 15.31 -2.32 4.97
CA ALA A 45 15.90 -2.65 6.26
C ALA A 45 14.95 -2.32 7.42
N PRO A 46 14.36 -1.10 7.52
CA PRO A 46 13.41 -0.77 8.59
C PRO A 46 12.19 -1.70 8.63
N MET A 47 11.65 -2.08 7.48
CA MET A 47 10.52 -3.03 7.40
C MET A 47 10.87 -4.40 7.98
N ARG A 48 12.06 -4.91 7.69
CA ARG A 48 12.53 -6.20 8.22
C ARG A 48 12.69 -6.16 9.74
N GLU A 49 13.25 -5.08 10.27
CA GLU A 49 13.40 -4.92 11.71
C GLU A 49 12.05 -4.79 12.41
N LEU A 50 11.11 -4.02 11.86
CA LEU A 50 9.75 -3.96 12.40
C LEU A 50 9.07 -5.33 12.37
N HIS A 51 9.17 -6.06 11.23
CA HIS A 51 8.63 -7.41 11.12
C HIS A 51 9.21 -8.37 12.17
N LYS A 52 10.53 -8.35 12.41
CA LYS A 52 11.17 -9.17 13.46
C LYS A 52 10.60 -8.88 14.84
N LEU A 53 10.32 -7.61 15.11
CA LEU A 53 9.82 -7.16 16.41
C LEU A 53 8.38 -7.59 16.67
N ILE A 54 7.49 -7.46 15.67
CA ILE A 54 6.05 -7.70 15.83
C ILE A 54 5.58 -9.06 15.30
N GLN A 55 6.42 -9.77 14.54
CA GLN A 55 6.12 -11.07 13.93
C GLN A 55 4.86 -11.08 13.04
N GLN A 56 4.47 -9.93 12.50
CA GLN A 56 3.35 -9.78 11.55
C GLN A 56 3.84 -9.22 10.23
N PRO A 57 3.13 -9.44 9.10
CA PRO A 57 3.47 -8.85 7.81
C PRO A 57 3.51 -7.33 7.88
N VAL A 58 4.60 -6.77 7.39
CA VAL A 58 4.79 -5.33 7.16
C VAL A 58 4.81 -5.09 5.66
N ASN A 59 3.93 -4.23 5.17
CA ASN A 59 3.77 -3.97 3.74
C ASN A 59 4.12 -2.52 3.42
N LEU A 60 4.72 -2.32 2.26
CA LEU A 60 4.93 -1.02 1.63
C LEU A 60 4.03 -0.91 0.41
N SER A 61 3.25 0.17 0.33
CA SER A 61 2.32 0.38 -0.78
C SER A 61 2.39 1.82 -1.28
N MET A 62 2.16 2.00 -2.58
CA MET A 62 2.06 3.31 -3.23
C MET A 62 0.69 3.45 -3.88
N ARG A 63 0.25 4.71 -4.07
CA ARG A 63 -0.96 4.99 -4.85
C ARG A 63 -0.68 4.90 -6.34
N GLN A 64 -1.57 4.24 -7.07
CA GLN A 64 -1.65 4.26 -8.51
C GLN A 64 -3.11 4.44 -8.97
N GLY A 65 -3.47 5.66 -9.32
CA GLY A 65 -4.86 6.00 -9.66
C GLY A 65 -5.78 5.88 -8.44
N ASP A 66 -6.79 5.04 -8.55
CA ASP A 66 -7.81 4.81 -7.53
C ASP A 66 -7.51 3.60 -6.61
N GLU A 67 -6.30 3.07 -6.68
CA GLU A 67 -5.87 1.91 -5.92
C GLU A 67 -4.48 2.13 -5.29
N ILE A 68 -4.18 1.33 -4.26
CA ILE A 68 -2.80 1.09 -3.85
C ILE A 68 -2.22 -0.08 -4.63
N VAL A 69 -0.90 -0.07 -4.78
CA VAL A 69 -0.11 -1.21 -5.28
C VAL A 69 0.89 -1.60 -4.19
N TYR A 70 0.92 -2.87 -3.82
CA TYR A 70 1.91 -3.42 -2.90
C TYR A 70 3.26 -3.55 -3.61
N ILE A 71 4.27 -2.80 -3.17
CA ILE A 71 5.59 -2.76 -3.82
C ILE A 71 6.66 -3.52 -3.06
N GLU A 72 6.46 -3.76 -1.75
CA GLU A 72 7.36 -4.57 -0.93
C GLU A 72 6.63 -5.15 0.28
N ARG A 73 7.18 -6.25 0.82
CA ARG A 73 6.67 -6.92 2.02
C ARG A 73 7.79 -7.56 2.81
N ALA A 74 7.77 -7.36 4.13
CA ALA A 74 8.51 -8.16 5.08
C ALA A 74 7.54 -9.11 5.80
N TYR A 75 7.77 -10.41 5.70
CA TYR A 75 6.92 -11.44 6.31
C TYR A 75 7.71 -12.72 6.56
N SER A 76 7.15 -13.59 7.38
CA SER A 76 7.60 -14.97 7.56
C SER A 76 6.40 -15.92 7.50
N GLU A 77 6.63 -17.17 7.10
CA GLU A 77 5.58 -18.20 7.07
C GLU A 77 4.99 -18.48 8.47
N ARG A 78 5.74 -18.13 9.53
CA ARG A 78 5.31 -18.28 10.92
C ARG A 78 4.27 -17.25 11.39
N SER A 79 4.02 -16.20 10.62
CA SER A 79 3.05 -15.15 10.97
C SER A 79 1.60 -15.66 11.08
N GLY A 80 1.33 -16.87 10.56
CA GLY A 80 -0.01 -17.47 10.58
C GLY A 80 -1.01 -16.81 9.64
N MET A 81 -0.58 -15.78 8.90
CA MET A 81 -1.37 -15.15 7.84
C MET A 81 -0.99 -15.74 6.48
N GLN A 82 -1.97 -16.21 5.74
CA GLN A 82 -1.77 -16.42 4.31
C GLN A 82 -1.52 -15.05 3.65
N VAL A 83 -0.57 -15.00 2.72
CA VAL A 83 -0.27 -13.80 1.96
C VAL A 83 -1.44 -13.53 1.01
N VAL A 84 -2.37 -12.70 1.45
CA VAL A 84 -3.60 -12.40 0.70
C VAL A 84 -3.30 -11.69 -0.62
N ARG A 85 -2.21 -10.90 -0.67
CA ARG A 85 -1.83 -10.17 -1.89
C ARG A 85 -0.33 -10.21 -2.11
N ALA A 86 0.08 -10.65 -3.29
CA ALA A 86 1.49 -10.64 -3.72
C ALA A 86 1.99 -9.21 -3.98
N ILE A 87 3.30 -9.02 -4.05
CA ILE A 87 3.91 -7.80 -4.60
C ILE A 87 3.35 -7.58 -6.00
N GLY A 88 2.96 -6.35 -6.32
CA GLY A 88 2.23 -5.98 -7.54
C GLY A 88 0.71 -6.10 -7.41
N GLY A 89 0.19 -6.73 -6.35
CA GLY A 89 -1.24 -6.77 -6.07
C GLY A 89 -1.81 -5.37 -5.81
N ARG A 90 -3.09 -5.20 -6.08
CA ARG A 90 -3.81 -3.92 -6.02
C ARG A 90 -4.99 -4.02 -5.07
N ALA A 91 -5.37 -2.90 -4.48
CA ALA A 91 -6.56 -2.80 -3.65
C ALA A 91 -7.15 -1.38 -3.67
N PRO A 92 -8.49 -1.23 -3.57
CA PRO A 92 -9.14 0.08 -3.56
C PRO A 92 -8.67 0.96 -2.40
N LEU A 93 -8.54 2.28 -2.66
CA LEU A 93 -8.06 3.21 -1.64
C LEU A 93 -8.97 3.23 -0.39
N HIS A 94 -10.28 3.26 -0.55
CA HIS A 94 -11.23 3.41 0.56
C HIS A 94 -11.35 2.17 1.46
N LEU A 95 -10.87 1.02 1.00
CA LEU A 95 -10.92 -0.26 1.74
C LEU A 95 -9.58 -0.62 2.42
N THR A 96 -8.56 0.22 2.29
CA THR A 96 -7.24 -0.09 2.83
C THR A 96 -6.73 1.02 3.75
N SER A 97 -6.00 0.66 4.80
CA SER A 97 -5.40 1.63 5.71
C SER A 97 -4.49 2.61 4.98
N VAL A 98 -3.59 2.13 4.09
CA VAL A 98 -2.72 2.99 3.28
C VAL A 98 -3.52 3.85 2.31
N GLY A 99 -4.54 3.30 1.67
CA GLY A 99 -5.39 4.04 0.75
C GLY A 99 -6.11 5.21 1.41
N LYS A 100 -6.57 5.03 2.66
CA LYS A 100 -7.18 6.10 3.45
C LYS A 100 -6.20 7.23 3.75
N LEU A 101 -4.91 6.95 3.95
CA LEU A 101 -3.88 8.00 4.08
C LEU A 101 -3.83 8.88 2.83
N PHE A 102 -3.83 8.27 1.64
CA PHE A 102 -3.84 9.01 0.38
C PHE A 102 -5.12 9.80 0.17
N LEU A 103 -6.29 9.21 0.46
CA LEU A 103 -7.57 9.92 0.36
C LEU A 103 -7.69 11.06 1.38
N ALA A 104 -7.11 10.91 2.56
CA ALA A 104 -7.08 11.96 3.58
C ALA A 104 -6.21 13.16 3.16
N ALA A 105 -5.18 12.92 2.33
CA ALA A 105 -4.31 13.94 1.76
C ALA A 105 -4.92 14.62 0.51
N ASP A 106 -5.95 14.03 -0.11
CA ASP A 106 -6.66 14.63 -1.24
C ASP A 106 -7.54 15.80 -0.77
N ASP A 107 -7.72 16.78 -1.67
CA ASP A 107 -8.73 17.82 -1.49
C ASP A 107 -10.17 17.27 -1.62
N PRO A 108 -11.18 17.99 -1.10
CA PRO A 108 -12.56 17.49 -1.12
C PRO A 108 -13.12 17.23 -2.54
N GLN A 109 -12.63 17.94 -3.57
CA GLN A 109 -13.10 17.75 -4.94
C GLN A 109 -12.57 16.42 -5.50
N ARG A 110 -11.29 16.11 -5.26
CA ARG A 110 -10.68 14.84 -5.66
C ARG A 110 -11.31 13.66 -4.95
N LEU A 111 -11.61 13.80 -3.65
CA LEU A 111 -12.30 12.77 -2.88
C LEU A 111 -13.69 12.47 -3.46
N ARG A 112 -14.49 13.51 -3.77
CA ARG A 112 -15.81 13.32 -4.39
C ARG A 112 -15.70 12.69 -5.78
N ALA A 113 -14.73 13.11 -6.58
CA ALA A 113 -14.48 12.52 -7.89
C ALA A 113 -14.08 11.02 -7.77
N TYR A 114 -13.25 10.67 -6.78
CA TYR A 114 -12.92 9.28 -6.46
C TYR A 114 -14.18 8.47 -6.10
N ALA A 115 -15.00 8.98 -5.18
CA ALA A 115 -16.23 8.31 -4.75
C ALA A 115 -17.20 8.10 -5.93
N THR A 116 -17.33 9.08 -6.83
CA THR A 116 -18.18 8.97 -8.02
C THR A 116 -17.65 7.92 -9.00
N ARG A 117 -16.35 7.89 -9.28
CA ARG A 117 -15.76 6.92 -10.22
C ARG A 117 -15.83 5.49 -9.72
N THR A 118 -15.58 5.27 -8.43
CA THR A 118 -15.48 3.93 -7.85
C THR A 118 -16.81 3.41 -7.31
N GLY A 119 -17.79 4.30 -7.10
CA GLY A 119 -19.04 3.98 -6.44
C GLY A 119 -18.85 3.51 -5.00
N LEU A 120 -17.64 3.63 -4.43
CA LEU A 120 -17.25 3.08 -3.12
C LEU A 120 -17.70 1.63 -2.95
N ALA A 121 -17.42 0.79 -3.95
CA ALA A 121 -17.83 -0.62 -3.94
C ALA A 121 -17.28 -1.35 -2.73
N GLY A 122 -18.16 -2.01 -1.96
CA GLY A 122 -17.79 -2.73 -0.76
C GLY A 122 -17.36 -4.18 -1.06
N HIS A 123 -16.48 -4.71 -0.22
CA HIS A 123 -16.04 -6.11 -0.26
C HIS A 123 -16.55 -6.91 0.93
N THR A 124 -16.85 -6.24 2.03
CA THR A 124 -17.36 -6.84 3.26
C THR A 124 -18.52 -6.01 3.82
N LYS A 125 -19.19 -6.55 4.83
CA LYS A 125 -20.22 -5.80 5.57
C LYS A 125 -19.68 -4.57 6.32
N ASN A 126 -18.36 -4.51 6.54
CA ASN A 126 -17.68 -3.41 7.25
C ASN A 126 -17.16 -2.33 6.29
N SER A 127 -17.20 -2.54 4.99
CA SER A 127 -16.72 -1.60 3.98
C SER A 127 -17.43 -0.24 4.08
N LEU A 128 -16.67 0.84 3.94
CA LEU A 128 -17.20 2.21 3.93
C LEU A 128 -17.74 2.56 2.54
N THR A 129 -18.99 2.21 2.28
CA THR A 129 -19.63 2.33 0.96
C THR A 129 -20.37 3.66 0.73
N GLN A 130 -20.33 4.57 1.69
CA GLN A 130 -20.99 5.87 1.62
C GLN A 130 -20.00 7.00 1.88
N LEU A 131 -20.02 8.04 1.04
CA LEU A 131 -19.11 9.17 1.13
C LEU A 131 -19.11 9.85 2.53
N PRO A 132 -20.26 10.13 3.17
CA PRO A 132 -20.24 10.75 4.51
C PRO A 132 -19.57 9.88 5.59
N MET A 133 -19.64 8.55 5.46
CA MET A 133 -18.95 7.64 6.38
C MET A 133 -17.43 7.69 6.14
N LEU A 134 -17.03 7.65 4.87
CA LEU A 134 -15.63 7.78 4.48
C LEU A 134 -15.05 9.12 4.92
N GLU A 135 -15.74 10.25 4.68
CA GLU A 135 -15.30 11.60 5.10
C GLU A 135 -15.05 11.69 6.60
N ARG A 136 -15.93 11.10 7.42
CA ARG A 136 -15.76 11.04 8.88
C ARG A 136 -14.51 10.23 9.26
N GLU A 137 -14.28 9.11 8.61
CA GLU A 137 -13.08 8.30 8.85
C GLU A 137 -11.82 9.06 8.43
N LEU A 138 -11.81 9.69 7.25
CA LEU A 138 -10.68 10.48 6.76
C LEU A 138 -10.38 11.71 7.64
N SER A 139 -11.38 12.26 8.32
CA SER A 139 -11.16 13.33 9.32
C SER A 139 -10.32 12.84 10.49
N LYS A 140 -10.58 11.62 10.99
CA LYS A 140 -9.74 11.00 12.02
C LYS A 140 -8.32 10.73 11.50
N VAL A 141 -8.20 10.25 10.26
CA VAL A 141 -6.90 10.02 9.62
C VAL A 141 -6.09 11.30 9.57
N ARG A 142 -6.69 12.43 9.16
CA ARG A 142 -6.02 13.73 9.14
C ARG A 142 -5.60 14.20 10.54
N GLN A 143 -6.41 13.93 11.55
CA GLN A 143 -6.13 14.32 12.94
C GLN A 143 -4.99 13.52 13.55
N HIS A 144 -4.92 12.20 13.29
CA HIS A 144 -3.97 11.29 13.92
C HIS A 144 -2.74 10.97 13.08
N GLY A 145 -2.78 11.24 11.76
CA GLY A 145 -1.70 10.88 10.82
C GLY A 145 -1.59 9.38 10.55
N THR A 146 -2.55 8.59 11.02
CA THR A 146 -2.59 7.13 10.86
C THR A 146 -3.97 6.67 10.42
N ALA A 147 -4.06 5.49 9.82
CA ALA A 147 -5.31 4.93 9.35
C ALA A 147 -5.41 3.44 9.66
N HIS A 148 -6.63 2.96 9.80
CA HIS A 148 -6.94 1.55 10.03
C HIS A 148 -7.83 1.01 8.89
N ASP A 149 -7.68 -0.29 8.62
CA ASP A 149 -8.65 -1.10 7.90
C ASP A 149 -9.23 -2.10 8.92
N ASN A 150 -10.50 -1.96 9.24
CA ASN A 150 -11.21 -2.78 10.22
C ASN A 150 -12.05 -3.85 9.52
N GLU A 151 -11.40 -4.81 8.85
CA GLU A 151 -12.07 -5.87 8.10
C GLU A 151 -12.90 -5.32 6.91
N GLU A 152 -12.50 -4.18 6.35
CA GLU A 152 -13.22 -3.51 5.26
C GLU A 152 -12.88 -4.11 3.90
N LEU A 153 -11.61 -4.50 3.70
CA LEU A 153 -11.15 -5.19 2.50
C LEU A 153 -11.43 -6.69 2.56
N GLU A 154 -11.21 -7.30 3.73
CA GLU A 154 -11.34 -8.75 3.96
C GLU A 154 -11.71 -9.04 5.41
N LEU A 155 -12.75 -9.86 5.61
CA LEU A 155 -13.16 -10.29 6.95
C LEU A 155 -12.04 -11.11 7.61
N GLY A 156 -11.85 -10.91 8.91
CA GLY A 156 -10.82 -11.58 9.70
C GLY A 156 -9.44 -10.94 9.60
N VAL A 157 -9.25 -9.90 8.78
CA VAL A 157 -7.99 -9.17 8.63
C VAL A 157 -8.17 -7.71 9.03
N ARG A 158 -7.30 -7.21 9.91
CA ARG A 158 -7.20 -5.79 10.25
C ARG A 158 -5.82 -5.27 9.91
N CYS A 159 -5.76 -4.00 9.51
CA CYS A 159 -4.51 -3.32 9.20
C CYS A 159 -4.44 -1.96 9.89
N MET A 160 -3.22 -1.52 10.18
CA MET A 160 -2.91 -0.14 10.56
C MET A 160 -1.81 0.41 9.65
N ALA A 161 -1.84 1.70 9.36
CA ALA A 161 -0.88 2.33 8.46
C ALA A 161 -0.41 3.70 8.93
N ALA A 162 0.83 4.02 8.57
CA ALA A 162 1.46 5.34 8.70
C ALA A 162 2.04 5.80 7.37
N GLY A 163 2.03 7.12 7.12
CA GLY A 163 2.50 7.73 5.87
C GLY A 163 4.02 7.83 5.80
N ILE A 164 4.54 7.68 4.59
CA ILE A 164 5.94 7.94 4.23
C ILE A 164 5.98 9.16 3.32
N TYR A 165 6.80 10.14 3.69
CA TYR A 165 6.87 11.45 3.05
C TYR A 165 8.24 11.68 2.43
N ASP A 166 8.28 12.41 1.31
CA ASP A 166 9.52 12.86 0.68
C ASP A 166 10.04 14.18 1.27
N ASP A 167 11.13 14.71 0.71
CA ASP A 167 11.79 15.95 1.11
C ASP A 167 10.90 17.21 0.94
N GLN A 168 9.82 17.11 0.16
CA GLN A 168 8.83 18.17 -0.01
C GLN A 168 7.62 18.03 0.92
N GLY A 169 7.63 17.02 1.80
CA GLY A 169 6.49 16.72 2.67
C GLY A 169 5.30 16.07 1.96
N LYS A 170 5.50 15.56 0.75
CA LYS A 170 4.46 14.86 -0.01
C LYS A 170 4.37 13.41 0.42
N LEU A 171 3.16 12.93 0.65
CA LEU A 171 2.90 11.51 0.90
C LEU A 171 3.20 10.70 -0.37
N VAL A 172 4.26 9.88 -0.34
CA VAL A 172 4.72 9.10 -1.50
C VAL A 172 4.42 7.60 -1.36
N ALA A 173 4.31 7.10 -0.13
CA ALA A 173 4.00 5.71 0.16
C ALA A 173 3.32 5.58 1.53
N GLY A 174 2.81 4.39 1.83
CA GLY A 174 2.35 4.04 3.15
C GLY A 174 2.97 2.73 3.61
N LEU A 175 3.35 2.71 4.89
CA LEU A 175 3.77 1.51 5.60
C LEU A 175 2.59 0.96 6.38
N SER A 176 2.33 -0.34 6.31
CA SER A 176 1.23 -0.95 7.06
C SER A 176 1.62 -2.26 7.70
N ILE A 177 0.98 -2.55 8.84
CA ILE A 177 0.97 -3.85 9.49
C ILE A 177 -0.37 -4.50 9.20
N SER A 178 -0.36 -5.77 8.79
CA SER A 178 -1.56 -6.58 8.63
C SER A 178 -1.52 -7.73 9.63
N ALA A 179 -2.65 -8.01 10.28
CA ALA A 179 -2.76 -9.10 11.24
C ALA A 179 -4.16 -9.72 11.20
N PRO A 180 -4.32 -10.98 11.68
CA PRO A 180 -5.64 -11.49 12.02
C PRO A 180 -6.36 -10.50 12.94
N ALA A 181 -7.66 -10.29 12.73
CA ALA A 181 -8.43 -9.26 13.45
C ALA A 181 -8.34 -9.39 14.98
N SER A 182 -8.21 -10.62 15.49
CA SER A 182 -8.05 -10.93 16.91
C SER A 182 -6.64 -10.70 17.47
N ARG A 183 -5.65 -10.41 16.61
CA ARG A 183 -4.23 -10.30 16.99
C ARG A 183 -3.62 -8.93 16.70
N LEU A 184 -4.38 -7.99 16.11
CA LEU A 184 -3.89 -6.63 15.89
C LEU A 184 -3.81 -5.90 17.23
N GLU A 185 -2.61 -5.46 17.60
CA GLU A 185 -2.32 -4.78 18.86
C GLU A 185 -2.05 -3.30 18.60
N GLU A 186 -2.82 -2.42 19.25
CA GLU A 186 -2.68 -0.96 19.09
C GLU A 186 -1.30 -0.44 19.55
N GLU A 187 -0.61 -1.15 20.43
CA GLU A 187 0.76 -0.81 20.87
C GLU A 187 1.81 -0.94 19.75
N TRP A 188 1.48 -1.54 18.61
CA TRP A 188 2.36 -1.54 17.44
C TRP A 188 2.33 -0.22 16.68
N LEU A 189 1.29 0.59 16.86
CA LEU A 189 1.11 1.84 16.12
C LEU A 189 2.26 2.83 16.32
N PRO A 190 2.76 3.10 17.54
CA PRO A 190 3.94 3.95 17.72
C PRO A 190 5.20 3.41 17.04
N LYS A 191 5.38 2.09 17.02
CA LYS A 191 6.51 1.43 16.33
C LYS A 191 6.41 1.61 14.82
N LEU A 192 5.21 1.43 14.26
CA LEU A 192 4.94 1.66 12.84
C LEU A 192 5.20 3.12 12.46
N GLN A 193 4.74 4.08 13.26
CA GLN A 193 4.96 5.51 13.02
C GLN A 193 6.45 5.86 13.07
N ALA A 194 7.20 5.33 14.05
CA ALA A 194 8.64 5.53 14.16
C ALA A 194 9.37 4.99 12.93
N THR A 195 9.02 3.78 12.48
CA THR A 195 9.61 3.17 11.27
C THR A 195 9.27 3.97 10.00
N ALA A 196 8.02 4.41 9.84
CA ALA A 196 7.63 5.26 8.71
C ALA A 196 8.36 6.62 8.74
N GLY A 197 8.58 7.18 9.93
CA GLY A 197 9.36 8.41 10.15
C GLY A 197 10.85 8.22 9.78
N GLU A 198 11.45 7.10 10.16
CA GLU A 198 12.82 6.75 9.77
C GLU A 198 12.98 6.67 8.24
N ILE A 199 12.06 5.97 7.56
CA ILE A 199 12.05 5.87 6.10
C ILE A 199 11.89 7.25 5.47
N SER A 200 10.94 8.07 5.96
CA SER A 200 10.75 9.44 5.50
C SER A 200 11.98 10.30 5.68
N GLY A 201 12.66 10.18 6.84
CA GLY A 201 13.92 10.85 7.12
C GLY A 201 15.03 10.48 6.12
N THR A 202 15.12 9.20 5.73
CA THR A 202 16.05 8.72 4.69
C THR A 202 15.73 9.33 3.32
N LEU A 203 14.44 9.60 3.04
CA LEU A 203 13.98 10.30 1.82
C LEU A 203 14.14 11.83 1.90
N GLY A 204 14.70 12.36 2.98
CA GLY A 204 14.94 13.79 3.14
C GLY A 204 13.83 14.56 3.85
N TYR A 205 12.76 13.90 4.30
CA TYR A 205 11.68 14.56 5.04
C TYR A 205 12.17 15.16 6.36
N ARG A 206 11.79 16.43 6.60
CA ARG A 206 12.07 17.18 7.85
C ARG A 206 10.76 17.84 8.31
N PRO A 207 10.11 17.34 9.35
CA PRO A 207 8.80 17.85 9.80
C PRO A 207 8.81 19.35 10.13
N ASP A 208 9.92 19.88 10.64
CA ASP A 208 10.02 21.29 11.05
C ASP A 208 10.15 22.30 9.89
N GLN A 209 10.33 21.85 8.65
CA GLN A 209 10.46 22.71 7.46
C GLN A 209 9.16 22.87 6.68
N THR A 210 8.14 22.11 6.99
CA THR A 210 6.88 22.07 6.22
C THR A 210 5.84 23.08 6.73
N GLN A 211 6.17 23.85 7.79
CA GLN A 211 5.27 24.89 8.38
C GLN A 211 5.73 26.34 8.08
N ARG A 212 6.52 26.56 7.03
CA ARG A 212 6.89 27.92 6.59
C ARG A 212 6.29 28.26 5.24
#